data_182f34ef0fb3f761d9e21ebe20ab8873
#
_entry.id   182f34ef0fb3f761d9e21ebe20ab8873
#
_cell.length_a   1.000
_cell.length_b   1.000
_cell.length_c   1.000
_cell.angle_alpha   90.00
_cell.angle_beta   90.00
_cell.angle_gamma   90.00
#
_symmetry.space_group_name_H-M   'P 1'
#
loop_
_entity.id
_entity.type
_entity.pdbx_description
1 polymer ?
#
loop_
_entity_poly.entity_id
_entity_poly.type
_entity_poly.pdbx_seq_one_letter_code
_entity_poly.pdbx_strand_id
1 'polypeptide(L)'
;GQRTILEWMLTHLARGAVTDAVLALGFKPEPFLAAFPDNTCAGVRLHYAIESTPLDTAGAIGFAARSVGLHERNETFVVANGDIVTELSIADLVAAHRGNVQAGALATIHLTPVADPTQFGVVECDAHSKVTGFVEKPAPGATTSFHVNAGTYVFEPAVLDLLPGDAPLSVERTTFPQLVQRGALYAQPTEDYWLDAGRPETYRRGNLDLINGSRRDRDDAVHTTAQVDAGARIVNSVIGAGARVAAGAQVNDSVIFPGASVGRNARVSAACVMGHVADEAVVHDSLVAD
;
A
#
# COMPACT_ATOMS: atom_id res chain seq x y z
N GLY A 1 0.12 -9.30 -9.71
CA GLY A 1 -1.05 -9.97 -10.27
C GLY A 1 -1.67 -9.16 -11.39
N GLN A 2 -2.90 -9.49 -11.75
CA GLN A 2 -3.60 -8.89 -12.88
C GLN A 2 -4.39 -7.64 -12.52
N ARG A 3 -4.50 -7.33 -11.22
CA ARG A 3 -5.14 -6.12 -10.69
C ARG A 3 -4.10 -5.13 -10.19
N THR A 4 -4.46 -3.86 -10.15
CA THR A 4 -3.64 -2.81 -9.54
C THR A 4 -3.56 -2.96 -8.01
N ILE A 5 -2.55 -2.35 -7.37
CA ILE A 5 -2.47 -2.30 -5.89
C ILE A 5 -3.73 -1.66 -5.32
N LEU A 6 -4.22 -0.59 -5.94
CA LEU A 6 -5.42 0.12 -5.48
C LEU A 6 -6.68 -0.75 -5.53
N GLU A 7 -6.86 -1.56 -6.60
CA GLU A 7 -8.00 -2.51 -6.67
C GLU A 7 -7.91 -3.57 -5.58
N TRP A 8 -6.72 -4.09 -5.29
CA TRP A 8 -6.51 -5.02 -4.18
C TRP A 8 -6.82 -4.37 -2.83
N MET A 9 -6.32 -3.16 -2.60
CA MET A 9 -6.58 -2.40 -1.38
C MET A 9 -8.07 -2.13 -1.18
N LEU A 10 -8.77 -1.63 -2.20
CA LEU A 10 -10.20 -1.36 -2.12
C LEU A 10 -11.02 -2.64 -1.90
N THR A 11 -10.64 -3.75 -2.54
CA THR A 11 -11.25 -5.05 -2.27
C THR A 11 -11.04 -5.48 -0.82
N HIS A 12 -9.85 -5.25 -0.27
CA HIS A 12 -9.52 -5.55 1.12
C HIS A 12 -10.32 -4.68 2.10
N LEU A 13 -10.40 -3.37 1.85
CA LEU A 13 -11.21 -2.43 2.64
C LEU A 13 -12.70 -2.78 2.60
N ALA A 14 -13.24 -3.17 1.44
CA ALA A 14 -14.62 -3.62 1.29
C ALA A 14 -14.95 -4.84 2.18
N ARG A 15 -14.02 -5.79 2.34
CA ARG A 15 -14.17 -6.92 3.27
C ARG A 15 -14.29 -6.47 4.73
N GLY A 16 -13.71 -5.34 5.07
CA GLY A 16 -13.83 -4.66 6.37
C GLY A 16 -15.06 -3.76 6.50
N ALA A 17 -16.05 -3.90 5.59
CA ALA A 17 -17.27 -3.11 5.54
C ALA A 17 -17.09 -1.60 5.28
N VAL A 18 -15.97 -1.20 4.67
CA VAL A 18 -15.78 0.16 4.16
C VAL A 18 -16.65 0.35 2.93
N THR A 19 -17.48 1.39 2.93
CA THR A 19 -18.44 1.72 1.85
C THR A 19 -18.01 2.92 1.01
N ASP A 20 -17.21 3.80 1.57
CA ASP A 20 -16.74 5.03 0.95
C ASP A 20 -15.23 5.19 1.19
N ALA A 21 -14.50 5.61 0.17
CA ALA A 21 -13.08 5.92 0.27
C ALA A 21 -12.76 7.24 -0.42
N VAL A 22 -11.91 8.05 0.21
CA VAL A 22 -11.36 9.26 -0.39
C VAL A 22 -9.94 8.97 -0.82
N LEU A 23 -9.65 9.10 -2.09
CA LEU A 23 -8.30 8.97 -2.64
C LEU A 23 -7.63 10.35 -2.63
N ALA A 24 -6.64 10.52 -1.75
CA ALA A 24 -5.77 11.69 -1.77
C ALA A 24 -4.74 11.52 -2.89
N LEU A 25 -4.82 12.34 -3.92
CA LEU A 25 -4.02 12.22 -5.15
C LEU A 25 -3.24 13.52 -5.37
N GLY A 26 -1.91 13.42 -5.46
CA GLY A 26 -1.04 14.55 -5.78
C GLY A 26 -0.55 14.50 -7.23
N PHE A 27 0.32 13.55 -7.55
CA PHE A 27 0.97 13.46 -8.85
C PHE A 27 0.16 12.62 -9.86
N LYS A 28 -0.11 13.21 -11.05
CA LYS A 28 -0.82 12.55 -12.16
C LYS A 28 -2.11 11.83 -11.74
N PRO A 29 -3.15 12.57 -11.32
CA PRO A 29 -4.42 11.96 -10.87
C PRO A 29 -5.22 11.32 -12.03
N GLU A 30 -4.97 11.71 -13.28
CA GLU A 30 -5.75 11.31 -14.46
C GLU A 30 -5.84 9.78 -14.65
N PRO A 31 -4.77 8.99 -14.49
CA PRO A 31 -4.85 7.54 -14.58
C PRO A 31 -5.79 6.91 -13.55
N PHE A 32 -5.86 7.47 -12.34
CA PHE A 32 -6.78 6.99 -11.29
C PHE A 32 -8.23 7.28 -11.65
N LEU A 33 -8.51 8.49 -12.14
CA LEU A 33 -9.86 8.86 -12.59
C LEU A 33 -10.31 8.00 -13.79
N ALA A 34 -9.41 7.72 -14.72
CA ALA A 34 -9.70 6.90 -15.89
C ALA A 34 -9.89 5.41 -15.53
N ALA A 35 -9.22 4.92 -14.49
CA ALA A 35 -9.34 3.52 -14.05
C ALA A 35 -10.71 3.22 -13.41
N PHE A 36 -11.37 4.22 -12.84
CA PHE A 36 -12.65 4.05 -12.13
C PHE A 36 -13.70 5.06 -12.63
N PRO A 37 -14.16 4.94 -13.88
CA PRO A 37 -15.06 5.93 -14.51
C PRO A 37 -16.43 6.05 -13.79
N ASP A 38 -16.88 4.98 -13.12
CA ASP A 38 -18.11 4.95 -12.35
C ASP A 38 -17.91 5.38 -10.88
N ASN A 39 -16.72 5.84 -10.51
CA ASN A 39 -16.34 6.19 -9.14
C ASN A 39 -16.64 5.06 -8.13
N THR A 40 -16.46 3.80 -8.54
CA THR A 40 -16.66 2.65 -7.66
C THR A 40 -15.59 1.58 -7.92
N CYS A 41 -15.18 0.86 -6.87
CA CYS A 41 -14.36 -0.32 -6.97
C CYS A 41 -14.71 -1.30 -5.85
N ALA A 42 -14.93 -2.58 -6.18
CA ALA A 42 -15.27 -3.64 -5.23
C ALA A 42 -16.47 -3.30 -4.32
N GLY A 43 -17.42 -2.47 -4.78
CA GLY A 43 -18.56 -1.98 -4.00
C GLY A 43 -18.27 -0.77 -3.11
N VAL A 44 -17.04 -0.28 -3.08
CA VAL A 44 -16.65 0.96 -2.39
C VAL A 44 -16.85 2.15 -3.32
N ARG A 45 -17.53 3.19 -2.85
CA ARG A 45 -17.70 4.46 -3.54
C ARG A 45 -16.43 5.29 -3.39
N LEU A 46 -15.92 5.84 -4.50
CA LEU A 46 -14.70 6.61 -4.55
C LEU A 46 -14.98 8.10 -4.62
N HIS A 47 -14.28 8.85 -3.78
CA HIS A 47 -14.17 10.29 -3.81
C HIS A 47 -12.72 10.66 -4.09
N TYR A 48 -12.48 11.80 -4.71
CA TYR A 48 -11.12 12.20 -5.10
C TYR A 48 -10.79 13.56 -4.48
N ALA A 49 -9.71 13.60 -3.71
CA ALA A 49 -9.11 14.82 -3.18
C ALA A 49 -7.80 15.08 -3.91
N ILE A 50 -7.80 16.01 -4.87
CA ILE A 50 -6.64 16.28 -5.73
C ILE A 50 -5.85 17.44 -5.13
N GLU A 51 -4.63 17.15 -4.69
CA GLU A 51 -3.70 18.14 -4.13
C GLU A 51 -3.08 18.95 -5.25
N SER A 52 -3.11 20.27 -5.13
CA SER A 52 -2.42 21.19 -6.06
C SER A 52 -0.90 21.24 -5.82
N THR A 53 -0.48 20.96 -4.60
CA THR A 53 0.92 20.87 -4.14
C THR A 53 1.02 19.75 -3.11
N PRO A 54 2.15 19.03 -3.01
CA PRO A 54 2.32 17.98 -2.02
C PRO A 54 2.12 18.47 -0.58
N LEU A 55 1.23 17.79 0.16
CA LEU A 55 0.86 18.18 1.53
C LEU A 55 1.50 17.27 2.59
N ASP A 56 2.34 16.31 2.18
CA ASP A 56 2.86 15.26 3.08
C ASP A 56 1.71 14.47 3.74
N THR A 57 2.00 13.48 4.58
CA THR A 57 1.01 12.49 5.05
C THR A 57 -0.12 13.11 5.87
N ALA A 58 0.17 13.93 6.88
CA ALA A 58 -0.86 14.54 7.72
C ALA A 58 -1.67 15.62 6.98
N GLY A 59 -1.00 16.42 6.14
CA GLY A 59 -1.67 17.42 5.31
C GLY A 59 -2.62 16.77 4.31
N ALA A 60 -2.20 15.70 3.63
CA ALA A 60 -3.03 14.93 2.70
C ALA A 60 -4.27 14.34 3.36
N ILE A 61 -4.12 13.71 4.55
CA ILE A 61 -5.25 13.16 5.32
C ILE A 61 -6.24 14.28 5.69
N GLY A 62 -5.74 15.39 6.24
CA GLY A 62 -6.59 16.54 6.62
C GLY A 62 -7.32 17.15 5.42
N PHE A 63 -6.64 17.30 4.27
CA PHE A 63 -7.22 17.80 3.03
C PHE A 63 -8.31 16.86 2.51
N ALA A 64 -8.03 15.55 2.43
CA ALA A 64 -8.98 14.54 1.99
C ALA A 64 -10.23 14.50 2.90
N ALA A 65 -10.06 14.53 4.22
CA ALA A 65 -11.16 14.54 5.17
C ALA A 65 -12.06 15.77 5.01
N ARG A 66 -11.47 16.95 4.80
CA ARG A 66 -12.25 18.19 4.58
C ARG A 66 -12.99 18.18 3.24
N SER A 67 -12.38 17.62 2.19
CA SER A 67 -13.00 17.61 0.85
C SER A 67 -14.36 16.90 0.80
N VAL A 68 -14.59 15.98 1.73
CA VAL A 68 -15.84 15.22 1.87
C VAL A 68 -16.65 15.57 3.12
N GLY A 69 -16.30 16.63 3.83
CA GLY A 69 -16.99 17.08 5.05
C GLY A 69 -16.89 16.10 6.22
N LEU A 70 -15.84 15.29 6.30
CA LEU A 70 -15.69 14.28 7.35
C LEU A 70 -15.53 14.92 8.74
N HIS A 71 -14.91 16.10 8.82
CA HIS A 71 -14.77 16.88 10.05
C HIS A 71 -16.10 17.34 10.66
N GLU A 72 -17.19 17.39 9.87
CA GLU A 72 -18.54 17.75 10.33
C GLU A 72 -19.37 16.55 10.80
N ARG A 73 -18.97 15.31 10.37
CA ARG A 73 -19.77 14.10 10.58
C ARG A 73 -19.54 13.45 11.95
N ASN A 74 -18.45 13.78 12.62
CA ASN A 74 -18.06 13.15 13.89
C ASN A 74 -17.99 11.61 13.79
N GLU A 75 -17.42 11.09 12.71
CA GLU A 75 -17.31 9.65 12.42
C GLU A 75 -15.86 9.18 12.56
N THR A 76 -15.67 8.03 13.19
CA THR A 76 -14.39 7.30 13.18
C THR A 76 -14.06 6.86 11.76
N PHE A 77 -12.83 7.00 11.32
CA PHE A 77 -12.41 6.66 9.96
C PHE A 77 -11.10 5.88 9.91
N VAL A 78 -10.92 5.14 8.81
CA VAL A 78 -9.71 4.39 8.51
C VAL A 78 -8.85 5.18 7.54
N VAL A 79 -7.55 5.19 7.77
CA VAL A 79 -6.53 5.71 6.86
C VAL A 79 -5.64 4.56 6.43
N ALA A 80 -5.31 4.47 5.15
CA ALA A 80 -4.39 3.48 4.61
C ALA A 80 -3.43 4.11 3.60
N ASN A 81 -2.14 3.83 3.73
CA ASN A 81 -1.12 4.24 2.76
C ASN A 81 -1.31 3.47 1.45
N GLY A 82 -1.29 4.17 0.31
CA GLY A 82 -1.63 3.64 -1.01
C GLY A 82 -0.65 2.61 -1.60
N ASP A 83 0.51 2.46 -1.01
CA ASP A 83 1.57 1.53 -1.40
C ASP A 83 1.69 0.30 -0.47
N ILE A 84 0.86 0.21 0.55
CA ILE A 84 0.87 -0.92 1.49
C ILE A 84 -0.03 -2.05 1.00
N VAL A 85 0.52 -3.25 0.96
CA VAL A 85 -0.21 -4.48 0.68
C VAL A 85 -0.26 -5.32 1.96
N THR A 86 -1.46 -5.57 2.49
CA THR A 86 -1.63 -6.25 3.77
C THR A 86 -2.83 -7.19 3.77
N GLU A 87 -2.80 -8.18 4.66
CA GLU A 87 -3.92 -9.07 4.98
C GLU A 87 -4.51 -8.81 6.37
N LEU A 88 -4.18 -7.66 6.97
CA LEU A 88 -4.74 -7.16 8.21
C LEU A 88 -6.28 -7.21 8.19
N SER A 89 -6.92 -7.73 9.21
CA SER A 89 -8.36 -7.58 9.37
C SER A 89 -8.72 -6.14 9.77
N ILE A 90 -9.30 -5.39 8.83
CA ILE A 90 -9.78 -4.01 9.10
C ILE A 90 -10.86 -4.01 10.18
N ALA A 91 -11.73 -5.03 10.19
CA ALA A 91 -12.78 -5.17 11.21
C ALA A 91 -12.17 -5.34 12.62
N ASP A 92 -11.09 -6.15 12.74
CA ASP A 92 -10.42 -6.38 14.03
C ASP A 92 -9.65 -5.14 14.48
N LEU A 93 -9.02 -4.40 13.55
CA LEU A 93 -8.36 -3.12 13.86
C LEU A 93 -9.37 -2.09 14.39
N VAL A 94 -10.54 -1.97 13.73
CA VAL A 94 -11.62 -1.07 14.18
C VAL A 94 -12.19 -1.53 15.53
N ALA A 95 -12.35 -2.83 15.77
CA ALA A 95 -12.82 -3.37 17.04
C ALA A 95 -11.82 -3.09 18.18
N ALA A 96 -10.52 -3.29 17.94
CA ALA A 96 -9.46 -2.98 18.90
C ALA A 96 -9.45 -1.47 19.23
N HIS A 97 -9.58 -0.62 18.21
CA HIS A 97 -9.68 0.82 18.42
C HIS A 97 -10.87 1.20 19.31
N ARG A 98 -12.07 0.70 19.00
CA ARG A 98 -13.28 0.95 19.79
C ARG A 98 -13.13 0.51 21.25
N GLY A 99 -12.41 -0.60 21.49
CA GLY A 99 -12.08 -1.06 22.84
C GLY A 99 -11.22 -0.05 23.61
N ASN A 100 -10.34 0.65 22.92
CA ASN A 100 -9.40 1.60 23.53
C ASN A 100 -9.96 3.04 23.64
N VAL A 101 -11.05 3.39 22.95
CA VAL A 101 -11.65 4.74 22.99
C VAL A 101 -12.06 5.14 24.41
N GLN A 102 -12.61 4.19 25.21
CA GLN A 102 -12.97 4.46 26.60
C GLN A 102 -11.74 4.72 27.50
N ALA A 103 -10.56 4.23 27.10
CA ALA A 103 -9.28 4.50 27.75
C ALA A 103 -8.60 5.78 27.20
N GLY A 104 -9.27 6.53 26.33
CA GLY A 104 -8.81 7.81 25.79
C GLY A 104 -8.07 7.71 24.46
N ALA A 105 -8.21 6.60 23.71
CA ALA A 105 -7.63 6.50 22.39
C ALA A 105 -8.29 7.51 21.42
N LEU A 106 -7.47 8.29 20.74
CA LEU A 106 -7.85 9.10 19.60
C LEU A 106 -7.39 8.46 18.28
N ALA A 107 -6.38 7.62 18.35
CA ALA A 107 -5.87 6.88 17.21
C ALA A 107 -5.39 5.49 17.59
N THR A 108 -5.54 4.54 16.68
CA THR A 108 -4.91 3.21 16.75
C THR A 108 -4.16 2.96 15.44
N ILE A 109 -2.89 2.59 15.56
CA ILE A 109 -2.03 2.26 14.42
C ILE A 109 -1.79 0.76 14.33
N HIS A 110 -1.83 0.23 13.12
CA HIS A 110 -1.41 -1.13 12.84
C HIS A 110 0.12 -1.23 12.89
N LEU A 111 0.62 -2.26 13.57
CA LEU A 111 2.04 -2.59 13.63
C LEU A 111 2.31 -3.96 13.02
N THR A 112 3.45 -4.07 12.36
CA THR A 112 3.98 -5.33 11.83
C THR A 112 5.43 -5.52 12.28
N PRO A 113 5.89 -6.75 12.59
CA PRO A 113 7.30 -7.00 12.87
C PRO A 113 8.11 -7.03 11.57
N VAL A 114 9.30 -6.43 11.59
CA VAL A 114 10.26 -6.47 10.47
C VAL A 114 11.65 -6.84 10.97
N ALA A 115 12.46 -7.45 10.09
CA ALA A 115 13.84 -7.84 10.45
C ALA A 115 14.76 -6.62 10.60
N ASP A 116 14.60 -5.60 9.76
CA ASP A 116 15.34 -4.33 9.83
C ASP A 116 14.37 -3.15 9.95
N PRO A 117 14.23 -2.55 11.14
CA PRO A 117 13.29 -1.46 11.36
C PRO A 117 13.83 -0.08 10.95
N THR A 118 15.10 0.05 10.54
CA THR A 118 15.76 1.34 10.30
C THR A 118 15.15 2.18 9.17
N GLN A 119 14.36 1.56 8.30
CA GLN A 119 13.71 2.24 7.17
C GLN A 119 12.29 2.74 7.49
N PHE A 120 11.78 2.47 8.68
CA PHE A 120 10.38 2.66 9.06
C PHE A 120 10.25 3.47 10.36
N GLY A 121 9.04 3.90 10.68
CA GLY A 121 8.70 4.43 12.00
C GLY A 121 8.59 3.30 13.01
N VAL A 122 9.51 3.25 13.96
CA VAL A 122 9.53 2.23 15.02
C VAL A 122 8.65 2.64 16.18
N VAL A 123 7.89 1.69 16.69
CA VAL A 123 6.91 1.92 17.74
C VAL A 123 7.20 1.06 18.98
N GLU A 124 7.12 1.68 20.14
CA GLU A 124 7.21 1.04 21.45
C GLU A 124 5.86 1.15 22.14
N CYS A 125 5.42 0.06 22.76
CA CYS A 125 4.12 -0.01 23.44
C CYS A 125 4.28 -0.56 24.86
N ASP A 126 3.35 -0.19 25.75
CA ASP A 126 3.18 -0.84 27.03
C ASP A 126 2.37 -2.15 26.93
N ALA A 127 2.15 -2.80 28.07
CA ALA A 127 1.40 -4.05 28.16
C ALA A 127 -0.10 -3.93 27.78
N HIS A 128 -0.60 -2.71 27.61
CA HIS A 128 -1.98 -2.40 27.23
C HIS A 128 -2.08 -1.87 25.80
N SER A 129 -1.05 -2.10 24.98
CA SER A 129 -0.95 -1.63 23.60
C SER A 129 -0.99 -0.10 23.44
N LYS A 130 -0.79 0.66 24.52
CA LYS A 130 -0.63 2.10 24.47
C LYS A 130 0.77 2.41 23.96
N VAL A 131 0.87 3.28 22.96
CA VAL A 131 2.16 3.68 22.39
C VAL A 131 2.88 4.60 23.37
N THR A 132 4.10 4.21 23.73
CA THR A 132 4.98 4.93 24.64
C THR A 132 6.12 5.65 23.95
N GLY A 133 6.47 5.21 22.72
CA GLY A 133 7.50 5.81 21.89
C GLY A 133 7.21 5.63 20.40
N PHE A 134 7.53 6.66 19.61
CA PHE A 134 7.48 6.63 18.16
C PHE A 134 8.74 7.32 17.61
N VAL A 135 9.56 6.58 16.85
CA VAL A 135 10.82 7.09 16.29
C VAL A 135 10.86 6.80 14.79
N GLU A 136 10.77 7.86 13.99
CA GLU A 136 10.82 7.75 12.53
C GLU A 136 12.27 7.50 12.06
N LYS A 137 12.47 6.38 11.37
CA LYS A 137 13.75 5.96 10.76
C LYS A 137 14.93 6.07 11.73
N PRO A 138 14.93 5.28 12.81
CA PRO A 138 15.98 5.34 13.83
C PRO A 138 17.35 4.95 13.26
N ALA A 139 18.41 5.47 13.87
CA ALA A 139 19.74 4.97 13.59
C ALA A 139 19.87 3.49 14.00
N PRO A 140 20.76 2.69 13.36
CA PRO A 140 20.99 1.31 13.74
C PRO A 140 21.33 1.18 15.23
N GLY A 141 20.60 0.31 15.94
CA GLY A 141 20.78 0.08 17.38
C GLY A 141 20.15 1.13 18.31
N ALA A 142 19.42 2.12 17.78
CA ALA A 142 18.76 3.15 18.59
C ALA A 142 17.46 2.66 19.25
N THR A 143 16.94 1.49 18.88
CA THR A 143 15.73 0.87 19.43
C THR A 143 15.91 -0.63 19.58
N THR A 144 15.17 -1.23 20.50
CA THR A 144 15.06 -2.68 20.69
C THR A 144 13.77 -3.26 20.10
N SER A 145 12.84 -2.40 19.70
CA SER A 145 11.59 -2.81 19.05
C SER A 145 11.81 -3.15 17.58
N PHE A 146 11.18 -4.22 17.13
CA PHE A 146 11.09 -4.61 15.72
C PHE A 146 9.71 -4.33 15.13
N HIS A 147 8.78 -3.76 15.91
CA HIS A 147 7.46 -3.37 15.45
C HIS A 147 7.52 -1.99 14.79
N VAL A 148 7.03 -1.94 13.56
CA VAL A 148 7.01 -0.70 12.79
C VAL A 148 5.59 -0.28 12.44
N ASN A 149 5.40 1.00 12.21
CA ASN A 149 4.19 1.56 11.64
C ASN A 149 3.90 0.92 10.27
N ALA A 150 2.79 0.20 10.20
CA ALA A 150 2.41 -0.58 9.02
C ALA A 150 1.54 0.21 8.01
N GLY A 151 1.32 1.51 8.21
CA GLY A 151 0.65 2.40 7.27
C GLY A 151 -0.87 2.24 7.21
N THR A 152 -1.50 1.64 8.22
CA THR A 152 -2.96 1.58 8.37
C THR A 152 -3.37 2.04 9.75
N TYR A 153 -4.35 2.96 9.82
CA TYR A 153 -4.74 3.63 11.05
C TYR A 153 -6.25 3.69 11.20
N VAL A 154 -6.74 3.75 12.44
CA VAL A 154 -8.11 4.16 12.77
C VAL A 154 -8.03 5.43 13.58
N PHE A 155 -8.74 6.47 13.18
CA PHE A 155 -8.76 7.78 13.81
C PHE A 155 -10.14 8.16 14.29
N GLU A 156 -10.22 8.70 15.51
CA GLU A 156 -11.36 9.46 15.98
C GLU A 156 -11.39 10.85 15.31
N PRO A 157 -12.57 11.46 15.13
CA PRO A 157 -12.72 12.76 14.49
C PRO A 157 -11.86 13.86 15.11
N ALA A 158 -11.62 13.81 16.41
CA ALA A 158 -10.78 14.78 17.14
C ALA A 158 -9.31 14.80 16.67
N VAL A 159 -8.84 13.77 15.97
CA VAL A 159 -7.49 13.79 15.36
C VAL A 159 -7.41 14.83 14.24
N LEU A 160 -8.53 15.15 13.57
CA LEU A 160 -8.57 16.15 12.48
C LEU A 160 -8.14 17.56 12.93
N ASP A 161 -8.22 17.86 14.23
CA ASP A 161 -7.70 19.12 14.80
C ASP A 161 -6.16 19.20 14.73
N LEU A 162 -5.49 18.05 14.58
CA LEU A 162 -4.04 17.94 14.43
C LEU A 162 -3.60 17.81 12.96
N LEU A 163 -4.55 17.79 12.02
CA LEU A 163 -4.33 17.57 10.59
C LEU A 163 -4.76 18.82 9.82
N PRO A 164 -3.85 19.75 9.48
CA PRO A 164 -4.21 21.07 8.95
C PRO A 164 -4.94 20.99 7.60
N GLY A 165 -4.48 20.13 6.67
CA GLY A 165 -5.09 19.95 5.35
C GLY A 165 -4.83 21.08 4.34
N ASP A 166 -4.08 22.10 4.71
CA ASP A 166 -3.73 23.27 3.88
C ASP A 166 -2.21 23.54 3.85
N ALA A 167 -1.43 22.75 4.59
CA ALA A 167 0.02 22.85 4.66
C ALA A 167 0.69 21.48 4.73
N PRO A 168 1.92 21.34 4.21
CA PRO A 168 2.69 20.10 4.34
C PRO A 168 2.99 19.77 5.80
N LEU A 169 2.58 18.57 6.23
CA LEU A 169 2.82 18.08 7.57
C LEU A 169 2.90 16.54 7.55
N SER A 170 3.90 15.97 8.23
CA SER A 170 4.04 14.51 8.38
C SER A 170 3.27 14.00 9.60
N VAL A 171 2.46 12.96 9.41
CA VAL A 171 1.75 12.29 10.51
C VAL A 171 2.73 11.62 11.46
N GLU A 172 3.81 11.06 10.93
CA GLU A 172 4.84 10.31 11.67
C GLU A 172 5.72 11.23 12.53
N ARG A 173 6.06 12.41 12.00
CA ARG A 173 6.98 13.35 12.66
C ARG A 173 6.28 14.34 13.59
N THR A 174 4.98 14.52 13.42
CA THR A 174 4.24 15.55 14.17
C THR A 174 3.01 15.00 14.89
N THR A 175 2.06 14.40 14.18
CA THR A 175 0.78 13.98 14.75
C THR A 175 0.94 12.82 15.73
N PHE A 176 1.65 11.75 15.34
CA PHE A 176 1.86 10.61 16.23
C PHE A 176 2.64 10.99 17.50
N PRO A 177 3.76 11.74 17.46
CA PRO A 177 4.42 12.21 18.66
C PRO A 177 3.50 13.04 19.58
N GLN A 178 2.65 13.90 19.02
CA GLN A 178 1.68 14.66 19.83
C GLN A 178 0.63 13.75 20.48
N LEU A 179 0.14 12.73 19.77
CA LEU A 179 -0.80 11.75 20.33
C LEU A 179 -0.14 10.88 21.40
N VAL A 180 1.15 10.51 21.24
CA VAL A 180 1.93 9.81 22.29
C VAL A 180 2.03 10.68 23.54
N GLN A 181 2.39 11.97 23.42
CA GLN A 181 2.47 12.90 24.55
C GLN A 181 1.13 13.04 25.28
N ARG A 182 0.01 12.99 24.57
CA ARG A 182 -1.35 13.02 25.13
C ARG A 182 -1.77 11.68 25.72
N GLY A 183 -1.00 10.61 25.52
CA GLY A 183 -1.37 9.25 25.87
C GLY A 183 -2.60 8.73 25.12
N ALA A 184 -2.82 9.22 23.89
CA ALA A 184 -4.00 8.97 23.07
C ALA A 184 -3.72 8.12 21.81
N LEU A 185 -2.48 7.61 21.63
CA LEU A 185 -2.10 6.69 20.58
C LEU A 185 -2.02 5.27 21.11
N TYR A 186 -2.71 4.35 20.44
CA TYR A 186 -2.69 2.92 20.74
C TYR A 186 -2.23 2.15 19.51
N ALA A 187 -1.86 0.88 19.67
CA ALA A 187 -1.38 0.04 18.61
C ALA A 187 -2.13 -1.30 18.54
N GLN A 188 -2.19 -1.86 17.35
CA GLN A 188 -2.63 -3.22 17.07
C GLN A 188 -1.51 -3.96 16.34
N PRO A 189 -0.63 -4.67 17.04
CA PRO A 189 0.38 -5.51 16.41
C PRO A 189 -0.26 -6.77 15.82
N THR A 190 0.14 -7.15 14.60
CA THR A 190 -0.24 -8.42 13.96
C THR A 190 0.95 -9.02 13.22
N GLU A 191 0.84 -10.32 12.90
CA GLU A 191 1.81 -11.06 12.06
C GLU A 191 1.22 -11.38 10.67
N ASP A 192 0.16 -10.70 10.28
CA ASP A 192 -0.44 -10.85 8.96
C ASP A 192 0.57 -10.48 7.86
N TYR A 193 0.33 -11.02 6.65
CA TYR A 193 1.12 -10.61 5.50
C TYR A 193 1.11 -9.08 5.37
N TRP A 194 2.30 -8.51 5.24
CA TRP A 194 2.51 -7.09 5.06
C TRP A 194 3.69 -6.83 4.13
N LEU A 195 3.53 -5.88 3.23
CA LEU A 195 4.57 -5.46 2.30
C LEU A 195 4.38 -3.98 1.92
N ASP A 196 5.44 -3.20 2.09
CA ASP A 196 5.59 -1.89 1.45
C ASP A 196 6.02 -2.10 0.00
N ALA A 197 5.13 -1.80 -0.95
CA ALA A 197 5.34 -1.97 -2.39
C ALA A 197 5.86 -0.70 -3.10
N GLY A 198 6.37 0.28 -2.35
CA GLY A 198 6.85 1.56 -2.86
C GLY A 198 8.15 1.49 -3.67
N ARG A 199 8.79 0.32 -3.79
CA ARG A 199 10.01 0.10 -4.60
C ARG A 199 9.80 -0.97 -5.66
N PRO A 200 10.50 -0.92 -6.80
CA PRO A 200 10.36 -1.93 -7.87
C PRO A 200 10.56 -3.36 -7.38
N GLU A 201 11.52 -3.62 -6.51
CA GLU A 201 11.82 -4.95 -5.96
C GLU A 201 10.67 -5.46 -5.09
N THR A 202 10.15 -4.62 -4.20
CA THR A 202 9.03 -5.00 -3.31
C THR A 202 7.71 -5.04 -4.08
N TYR A 203 7.50 -4.16 -5.06
CA TYR A 203 6.37 -4.26 -5.99
C TYR A 203 6.39 -5.60 -6.74
N ARG A 204 7.54 -5.98 -7.32
CA ARG A 204 7.73 -7.28 -7.97
C ARG A 204 7.44 -8.42 -7.01
N ARG A 205 8.03 -8.41 -5.82
CA ARG A 205 7.78 -9.41 -4.78
C ARG A 205 6.29 -9.56 -4.47
N GLY A 206 5.57 -8.47 -4.21
CA GLY A 206 4.13 -8.50 -3.93
C GLY A 206 3.29 -9.12 -5.05
N ASN A 207 3.71 -8.93 -6.32
CA ASN A 207 3.09 -9.59 -7.47
C ASN A 207 3.39 -11.10 -7.51
N LEU A 208 4.62 -11.51 -7.22
CA LEU A 208 5.01 -12.93 -7.18
C LEU A 208 4.33 -13.66 -6.01
N ASP A 209 4.20 -13.00 -4.87
CA ASP A 209 3.54 -13.56 -3.68
C ASP A 209 2.05 -13.89 -3.94
N LEU A 210 1.40 -13.18 -4.87
CA LEU A 210 0.03 -13.50 -5.32
C LEU A 210 -0.06 -14.80 -6.12
N ILE A 211 0.94 -15.12 -6.92
CA ILE A 211 0.91 -16.28 -7.82
C ILE A 211 1.55 -17.53 -7.19
N ASN A 212 2.47 -17.38 -6.25
CA ASN A 212 3.17 -18.50 -5.60
C ASN A 212 2.50 -19.01 -4.33
N GLY A 213 1.47 -18.28 -3.84
CA GLY A 213 0.70 -18.69 -2.69
C GLY A 213 1.22 -18.22 -1.33
N SER A 214 2.12 -17.29 -1.30
CA SER A 214 2.59 -16.64 -0.06
C SER A 214 1.53 -15.72 0.55
N ARG A 215 0.51 -15.34 -0.23
CA ARG A 215 -0.65 -14.57 0.21
C ARG A 215 -1.91 -15.43 0.25
N ARG A 216 -2.88 -15.03 1.08
CA ARG A 216 -4.23 -15.60 1.13
C ARG A 216 -4.96 -15.40 -0.19
N ASP A 217 -4.93 -14.18 -0.70
CA ASP A 217 -5.45 -13.85 -2.03
C ASP A 217 -4.50 -14.38 -3.11
N ARG A 218 -5.07 -14.85 -4.21
CA ARG A 218 -4.33 -15.40 -5.35
C ARG A 218 -4.76 -14.74 -6.65
N ASP A 219 -3.86 -14.78 -7.62
CA ASP A 219 -4.12 -14.27 -8.96
C ASP A 219 -3.47 -15.19 -10.01
N ASP A 220 -3.90 -15.06 -11.26
CA ASP A 220 -3.33 -15.81 -12.36
C ASP A 220 -1.95 -15.25 -12.75
N ALA A 221 -0.99 -16.14 -12.99
CA ALA A 221 0.34 -15.75 -13.43
C ALA A 221 0.33 -15.14 -14.84
N VAL A 222 -0.53 -15.63 -15.73
CA VAL A 222 -0.62 -15.17 -17.11
C VAL A 222 -2.05 -14.70 -17.40
N HIS A 223 -2.20 -13.45 -17.80
CA HIS A 223 -3.51 -12.91 -18.17
C HIS A 223 -4.06 -13.60 -19.43
N THR A 224 -5.36 -13.78 -19.50
CA THR A 224 -6.04 -14.50 -20.60
C THR A 224 -5.85 -13.86 -21.96
N THR A 225 -5.58 -12.54 -22.03
CA THR A 225 -5.31 -11.81 -23.29
C THR A 225 -3.82 -11.69 -23.60
N ALA A 226 -2.93 -12.20 -22.73
CA ALA A 226 -1.50 -12.22 -23.00
C ALA A 226 -1.17 -13.20 -24.15
N GLN A 227 -0.18 -12.86 -24.95
CA GLN A 227 0.29 -13.67 -26.07
C GLN A 227 1.66 -14.24 -25.74
N VAL A 228 1.71 -15.53 -25.48
CA VAL A 228 2.94 -16.25 -25.14
C VAL A 228 3.19 -17.27 -26.27
N ASP A 229 4.26 -17.04 -27.04
CA ASP A 229 4.60 -17.90 -28.16
C ASP A 229 5.08 -19.29 -27.71
N ALA A 230 4.90 -20.28 -28.57
CA ALA A 230 5.41 -21.62 -28.34
C ALA A 230 6.95 -21.60 -28.18
N GLY A 231 7.44 -22.30 -27.15
CA GLY A 231 8.87 -22.33 -26.81
C GLY A 231 9.35 -21.19 -25.92
N ALA A 232 8.51 -20.21 -25.60
CA ALA A 232 8.78 -19.28 -24.50
C ALA A 232 8.69 -19.99 -23.15
N ARG A 233 9.58 -19.66 -22.23
CA ARG A 233 9.61 -20.23 -20.87
C ARG A 233 9.32 -19.15 -19.83
N ILE A 234 8.25 -19.36 -19.06
CA ILE A 234 7.85 -18.47 -17.99
C ILE A 234 7.95 -19.25 -16.67
N VAL A 235 8.69 -18.70 -15.71
CA VAL A 235 8.88 -19.29 -14.38
C VAL A 235 8.66 -18.21 -13.32
N ASN A 236 7.79 -18.48 -12.35
CA ASN A 236 7.50 -17.59 -11.23
C ASN A 236 7.39 -16.12 -11.67
N SER A 237 6.57 -15.84 -12.71
CA SER A 237 6.48 -14.51 -13.31
C SER A 237 5.03 -14.17 -13.64
N VAL A 238 4.72 -12.87 -13.61
CA VAL A 238 3.42 -12.33 -13.99
C VAL A 238 3.48 -11.75 -15.39
N ILE A 239 2.54 -12.18 -16.25
CA ILE A 239 2.39 -11.66 -17.61
C ILE A 239 1.04 -10.95 -17.71
N GLY A 240 1.08 -9.62 -17.85
CA GLY A 240 -0.09 -8.74 -17.81
C GLY A 240 -0.95 -8.79 -19.06
N ALA A 241 -2.10 -8.13 -19.01
CA ALA A 241 -3.07 -8.07 -20.09
C ALA A 241 -2.46 -7.55 -21.40
N GLY A 242 -2.66 -8.26 -22.52
CA GLY A 242 -2.14 -7.88 -23.83
C GLY A 242 -0.62 -7.89 -23.98
N ALA A 243 0.12 -8.31 -22.93
CA ALA A 243 1.57 -8.45 -23.01
C ALA A 243 1.96 -9.55 -24.00
N ARG A 244 3.16 -9.44 -24.62
CA ARG A 244 3.66 -10.38 -25.62
C ARG A 244 5.00 -10.95 -25.19
N VAL A 245 5.14 -12.26 -25.25
CA VAL A 245 6.40 -12.96 -24.99
C VAL A 245 6.71 -13.83 -26.19
N ALA A 246 7.74 -13.44 -26.95
CA ALA A 246 8.09 -14.06 -28.22
C ALA A 246 8.80 -15.41 -28.05
N ALA A 247 8.87 -16.17 -29.16
CA ALA A 247 9.44 -17.52 -29.17
C ALA A 247 10.89 -17.57 -28.65
N GLY A 248 11.18 -18.57 -27.82
CA GLY A 248 12.50 -18.78 -27.20
C GLY A 248 12.82 -17.82 -26.05
N ALA A 249 11.99 -16.83 -25.77
CA ALA A 249 12.20 -15.94 -24.63
C ALA A 249 12.09 -16.68 -23.30
N GLN A 250 12.87 -16.24 -22.30
CA GLN A 250 12.88 -16.75 -20.93
C GLN A 250 12.57 -15.63 -19.96
N VAL A 251 11.50 -15.79 -19.18
CA VAL A 251 11.05 -14.81 -18.19
C VAL A 251 11.01 -15.50 -16.83
N ASN A 252 11.87 -15.06 -15.90
CA ASN A 252 12.00 -15.65 -14.56
C ASN A 252 11.85 -14.57 -13.49
N ASP A 253 11.10 -14.84 -12.42
CA ASP A 253 10.93 -13.98 -11.25
C ASP A 253 10.63 -12.51 -11.61
N SER A 254 9.78 -12.30 -12.62
CA SER A 254 9.59 -10.98 -13.25
C SER A 254 8.11 -10.62 -13.40
N VAL A 255 7.86 -9.33 -13.58
CA VAL A 255 6.53 -8.78 -13.89
C VAL A 255 6.60 -8.11 -15.26
N ILE A 256 5.88 -8.65 -16.22
CA ILE A 256 5.67 -8.05 -17.55
C ILE A 256 4.32 -7.34 -17.50
N PHE A 257 4.34 -6.02 -17.55
CA PHE A 257 3.16 -5.18 -17.39
C PHE A 257 2.21 -5.30 -18.59
N PRO A 258 0.95 -4.86 -18.43
CA PRO A 258 -0.02 -4.83 -19.51
C PRO A 258 0.53 -4.11 -20.76
N GLY A 259 0.40 -4.76 -21.91
CA GLY A 259 0.87 -4.22 -23.21
C GLY A 259 2.39 -4.30 -23.46
N ALA A 260 3.18 -4.62 -22.45
CA ALA A 260 4.64 -4.76 -22.60
C ALA A 260 5.03 -5.95 -23.47
N SER A 261 6.26 -5.95 -24.01
CA SER A 261 6.72 -7.01 -24.89
C SER A 261 8.15 -7.48 -24.61
N VAL A 262 8.36 -8.78 -24.76
CA VAL A 262 9.66 -9.46 -24.64
C VAL A 262 9.99 -10.11 -25.98
N GLY A 263 11.10 -9.69 -26.59
CA GLY A 263 11.56 -10.14 -27.91
C GLY A 263 12.03 -11.59 -27.95
N ARG A 264 12.32 -12.09 -29.15
CA ARG A 264 12.75 -13.47 -29.41
C ARG A 264 14.05 -13.76 -28.68
N ASN A 265 14.15 -14.94 -28.06
CA ASN A 265 15.35 -15.42 -27.35
C ASN A 265 15.85 -14.46 -26.26
N ALA A 266 15.10 -13.43 -25.91
CA ALA A 266 15.46 -12.52 -24.81
C ALA A 266 15.41 -13.24 -23.46
N ARG A 267 16.23 -12.79 -22.52
CA ARG A 267 16.27 -13.31 -21.15
C ARG A 267 15.95 -12.20 -20.17
N VAL A 268 14.88 -12.35 -19.44
CA VAL A 268 14.40 -11.39 -18.43
C VAL A 268 14.38 -12.09 -17.08
N SER A 269 15.05 -11.53 -16.11
CA SER A 269 15.09 -12.10 -14.74
C SER A 269 15.08 -11.00 -13.68
N ALA A 270 14.31 -11.23 -12.61
CA ALA A 270 14.17 -10.32 -11.49
C ALA A 270 13.77 -8.87 -11.90
N ALA A 271 12.99 -8.70 -12.95
CA ALA A 271 12.71 -7.39 -13.57
C ALA A 271 11.22 -7.02 -13.57
N CYS A 272 10.96 -5.71 -13.66
CA CYS A 272 9.67 -5.12 -13.99
C CYS A 272 9.75 -4.50 -15.38
N VAL A 273 8.96 -5.00 -16.35
CA VAL A 273 8.99 -4.55 -17.75
C VAL A 273 7.68 -3.87 -18.09
N MET A 274 7.71 -2.55 -18.29
CA MET A 274 6.57 -1.73 -18.71
C MET A 274 6.61 -1.41 -20.21
N GLY A 275 7.78 -1.51 -20.84
CA GLY A 275 8.01 -1.20 -22.25
C GLY A 275 8.39 -2.43 -23.08
N HIS A 276 9.36 -2.25 -23.97
CA HIS A 276 9.83 -3.27 -24.90
C HIS A 276 11.24 -3.78 -24.55
N VAL A 277 11.39 -5.11 -24.51
CA VAL A 277 12.69 -5.80 -24.45
C VAL A 277 13.01 -6.35 -25.85
N ALA A 278 14.13 -5.91 -26.44
CA ALA A 278 14.53 -6.30 -27.78
C ALA A 278 14.86 -7.81 -27.92
N ASP A 279 14.90 -8.30 -29.16
CA ASP A 279 15.32 -9.66 -29.44
C ASP A 279 16.73 -9.93 -28.89
N GLU A 280 16.96 -11.11 -28.33
CA GLU A 280 18.23 -11.58 -27.74
C GLU A 280 18.77 -10.76 -26.55
N ALA A 281 18.05 -9.71 -26.12
CA ALA A 281 18.47 -8.89 -25.01
C ALA A 281 18.48 -9.66 -23.69
N VAL A 282 19.38 -9.26 -22.78
CA VAL A 282 19.46 -9.77 -21.41
C VAL A 282 19.14 -8.65 -20.44
N VAL A 283 18.10 -8.84 -19.65
CA VAL A 283 17.62 -7.90 -18.63
C VAL A 283 17.65 -8.60 -17.28
N HIS A 284 18.34 -8.02 -16.33
CA HIS A 284 18.44 -8.55 -14.96
C HIS A 284 18.32 -7.43 -13.95
N ASP A 285 17.54 -7.66 -12.88
CA ASP A 285 17.34 -6.76 -11.74
C ASP A 285 17.10 -5.30 -12.16
N SER A 286 16.11 -5.10 -13.03
CA SER A 286 15.91 -3.82 -13.73
C SER A 286 14.44 -3.43 -13.82
N LEU A 287 14.22 -2.12 -13.92
CA LEU A 287 12.97 -1.53 -14.37
C LEU A 287 13.13 -1.08 -15.82
N VAL A 288 12.36 -1.68 -16.73
CA VAL A 288 12.37 -1.33 -18.17
C VAL A 288 11.12 -0.49 -18.45
N ALA A 289 11.31 0.74 -18.89
CA ALA A 289 10.27 1.64 -19.36
C ALA A 289 10.64 2.14 -20.78
N ASP A 290 9.64 2.56 -21.56
CA ASP A 290 9.85 3.19 -22.87
C ASP A 290 10.43 4.60 -22.74
#